data_a65d9c63a339266aa8855b85c82282a9
#
_entry.id   a65d9c63a339266aa8855b85c82282a9
#
_cell.length_a   1.000
_cell.length_b   1.000
_cell.length_c   1.000
_cell.angle_alpha   90.00
_cell.angle_beta   90.00
_cell.angle_gamma   90.00
#
_symmetry.space_group_name_H-M   'P 1'
#
loop_
_entity.id
_entity.type
_entity.pdbx_description
1 polymer ?
#
loop_
_entity_poly.entity_id
_entity_poly.type
_entity_poly.pdbx_seq_one_letter_code
_entity_poly.pdbx_strand_id
1 'polypeptide(L)'
;TFILNFDKTASIYKEEEKLDAPGQDGGGRMMMSMMGGGGTLYKNVKDKQIIVDKEFFGKEFLIKDSLPKYDWKMEGESKQIGNYTCFKATAVVKVNESDFRNFRFRNRDKKETEAKKETVKDTTKTKKTNFTEDWEMPKENTITAWYCPEIPVNQGPENYWGLPGLILEVNDGKTVMLCTK
;
A
#
# COMPACT_ATOMS: atom_id res chain seq x y z
N THR A 1 6.62 11.34 -4.09
CA THR A 1 5.63 11.29 -5.19
C THR A 1 5.93 10.09 -6.06
N PHE A 2 4.87 9.46 -6.59
CA PHE A 2 5.00 8.32 -7.50
C PHE A 2 4.39 8.70 -8.85
N ILE A 3 4.91 8.09 -9.92
CA ILE A 3 4.44 8.28 -11.28
C ILE A 3 3.91 6.96 -11.80
N LEU A 4 2.68 6.96 -12.32
CA LEU A 4 2.06 5.85 -13.03
C LEU A 4 2.04 6.16 -14.53
N ASN A 5 2.86 5.46 -15.30
CA ASN A 5 2.80 5.45 -16.77
C ASN A 5 2.06 4.20 -17.20
N PHE A 6 1.05 4.32 -18.06
CA PHE A 6 0.20 3.19 -18.40
C PHE A 6 -0.23 3.22 -19.86
N ASP A 7 -0.53 2.04 -20.37
CA ASP A 7 -1.31 1.80 -21.57
C ASP A 7 -2.48 0.83 -21.29
N LYS A 8 -3.13 0.33 -22.34
CA LYS A 8 -4.26 -0.60 -22.19
C LYS A 8 -3.87 -1.95 -21.59
N THR A 9 -2.62 -2.36 -21.70
CA THR A 9 -2.13 -3.71 -21.38
C THR A 9 -1.12 -3.72 -20.25
N ALA A 10 -0.34 -2.65 -20.13
CA ALA A 10 0.76 -2.59 -19.17
C ALA A 10 0.83 -1.24 -18.45
N SER A 11 1.51 -1.23 -17.32
CA SER A 11 1.83 0.00 -16.60
C SER A 11 3.16 -0.11 -15.86
N ILE A 12 3.80 1.03 -15.67
CA ILE A 12 4.99 1.20 -14.85
C ILE A 12 4.66 2.18 -13.74
N TYR A 13 4.86 1.76 -12.52
CA TYR A 13 4.70 2.57 -11.32
C TYR A 13 6.05 2.71 -10.63
N LYS A 14 6.53 3.93 -10.50
CA LYS A 14 7.85 4.23 -9.93
C LYS A 14 7.84 5.48 -9.09
N GLU A 15 8.77 5.57 -8.15
CA GLU A 15 9.00 6.79 -7.41
C GLU A 15 9.61 7.86 -8.33
N GLU A 16 9.09 9.10 -8.20
CA GLU A 16 9.67 10.25 -8.88
C GLU A 16 11.03 10.56 -8.28
N GLU A 17 12.07 10.58 -9.13
CA GLU A 17 13.41 10.95 -8.70
C GLU A 17 13.44 12.43 -8.35
N LYS A 18 13.69 12.73 -7.09
CA LYS A 18 13.97 14.09 -6.64
C LYS A 18 15.48 14.24 -6.51
N LEU A 19 16.02 15.27 -7.11
CA LEU A 19 17.40 15.69 -6.86
C LEU A 19 17.48 16.18 -5.42
N ASP A 20 18.27 15.48 -4.60
CA ASP A 20 18.52 15.89 -3.23
C ASP A 20 19.33 17.20 -3.25
N ALA A 21 18.93 18.18 -2.46
CA ALA A 21 19.70 19.42 -2.28
C ALA A 21 21.05 19.07 -1.65
N PRO A 22 22.17 19.67 -2.14
CA PRO A 22 23.49 19.41 -1.57
C PRO A 22 23.50 19.76 -0.07
N GLY A 23 23.79 18.78 0.78
CA GLY A 23 23.89 18.94 2.24
C GLY A 23 22.74 18.32 3.05
N GLN A 24 21.76 17.69 2.44
CA GLN A 24 20.75 16.94 3.16
C GLN A 24 21.13 15.45 3.18
N ASP A 25 21.48 14.99 4.37
CA ASP A 25 21.96 13.63 4.64
C ASP A 25 21.01 12.58 4.05
N GLY A 26 21.50 11.79 3.10
CA GLY A 26 20.78 10.71 2.41
C GLY A 26 20.38 9.51 3.31
N GLY A 27 20.54 9.63 4.63
CA GLY A 27 20.27 8.56 5.60
C GLY A 27 18.83 8.03 5.59
N GLY A 28 17.86 8.89 5.34
CA GLY A 28 16.44 8.49 5.28
C GLY A 28 16.11 7.67 4.03
N ARG A 29 16.69 8.02 2.89
CA ARG A 29 16.49 7.34 1.60
C ARG A 29 17.20 5.98 1.60
N MET A 30 18.42 5.94 2.12
CA MET A 30 19.18 4.69 2.28
C MET A 30 18.45 3.71 3.23
N MET A 31 17.87 4.22 4.31
CA MET A 31 17.09 3.41 5.24
C MET A 31 15.77 2.92 4.61
N MET A 32 15.13 3.72 3.76
CA MET A 32 13.90 3.35 3.06
C MET A 32 14.17 2.33 1.95
N SER A 33 15.27 2.47 1.19
CA SER A 33 15.76 1.48 0.24
C SER A 33 16.12 0.16 0.93
N MET A 34 16.83 0.24 2.06
CA MET A 34 17.22 -0.92 2.86
C MET A 34 16.03 -1.69 3.45
N MET A 35 14.88 -1.05 3.62
CA MET A 35 13.66 -1.66 4.12
C MET A 35 12.69 -2.12 3.02
N GLY A 36 13.16 -2.14 1.75
CA GLY A 36 12.36 -2.57 0.61
C GLY A 36 11.29 -1.55 0.17
N GLY A 37 11.44 -0.30 0.57
CA GLY A 37 10.69 0.83 0.03
C GLY A 37 11.41 1.40 -1.17
N GLY A 38 10.69 1.64 -2.26
CA GLY A 38 11.23 2.06 -3.55
C GLY A 38 11.37 0.91 -4.54
N GLY A 39 11.61 1.25 -5.77
CA GLY A 39 11.71 0.30 -6.87
C GLY A 39 10.70 0.62 -7.96
N THR A 40 10.93 0.02 -9.12
CA THR A 40 10.04 0.12 -10.27
C THR A 40 9.14 -1.10 -10.32
N LEU A 41 7.84 -0.86 -10.42
CA LEU A 41 6.86 -1.93 -10.53
C LEU A 41 6.29 -1.91 -11.95
N TYR A 42 6.56 -2.95 -12.71
CA TYR A 42 5.96 -3.22 -14.01
C TYR A 42 4.79 -4.17 -13.84
N LYS A 43 3.64 -3.83 -14.40
CA LYS A 43 2.41 -4.63 -14.36
C LYS A 43 1.90 -4.87 -15.76
N ASN A 44 1.63 -6.13 -16.11
CA ASN A 44 0.99 -6.52 -17.35
C ASN A 44 -0.35 -7.21 -17.03
N VAL A 45 -1.45 -6.52 -17.34
CA VAL A 45 -2.79 -7.01 -17.03
C VAL A 45 -3.26 -8.09 -18.00
N LYS A 46 -2.72 -8.12 -19.22
CA LYS A 46 -3.03 -9.15 -20.22
C LYS A 46 -2.44 -10.50 -19.80
N ASP A 47 -1.18 -10.50 -19.40
CA ASP A 47 -0.45 -11.71 -18.99
C ASP A 47 -0.64 -12.02 -17.50
N LYS A 48 -1.36 -11.16 -16.79
CA LYS A 48 -1.59 -11.24 -15.32
C LYS A 48 -0.29 -11.38 -14.54
N GLN A 49 0.68 -10.56 -14.89
CA GLN A 49 2.03 -10.64 -14.36
C GLN A 49 2.45 -9.31 -13.76
N ILE A 50 3.19 -9.37 -12.68
CA ILE A 50 3.84 -8.25 -12.03
C ILE A 50 5.34 -8.53 -11.93
N ILE A 51 6.13 -7.52 -12.21
CA ILE A 51 7.59 -7.56 -12.07
C ILE A 51 7.99 -6.38 -11.22
N VAL A 52 8.67 -6.64 -10.14
CA VAL A 52 9.17 -5.61 -9.23
C VAL A 52 10.68 -5.61 -9.27
N ASP A 53 11.24 -4.49 -9.68
CA ASP A 53 12.67 -4.22 -9.59
C ASP A 53 12.96 -3.55 -8.26
N LYS A 54 13.78 -4.18 -7.43
CA LYS A 54 14.16 -3.70 -6.10
C LYS A 54 15.65 -3.80 -5.90
N GLU A 55 16.21 -2.72 -5.37
CA GLU A 55 17.57 -2.74 -4.82
C GLU A 55 17.55 -3.10 -3.33
N PHE A 56 18.41 -4.03 -2.95
CA PHE A 56 18.61 -4.43 -1.56
C PHE A 56 20.09 -4.65 -1.29
N PHE A 57 20.68 -3.86 -0.40
CA PHE A 57 22.12 -3.87 -0.10
C PHE A 57 23.04 -3.75 -1.34
N GLY A 58 22.71 -2.83 -2.25
CA GLY A 58 23.48 -2.61 -3.47
C GLY A 58 23.38 -3.72 -4.51
N LYS A 59 22.42 -4.64 -4.35
CA LYS A 59 22.08 -5.68 -5.33
C LYS A 59 20.69 -5.45 -5.88
N GLU A 60 20.57 -5.48 -7.18
CA GLU A 60 19.29 -5.39 -7.88
C GLU A 60 18.62 -6.77 -7.93
N PHE A 61 17.34 -6.81 -7.62
CA PHE A 61 16.50 -8.00 -7.63
C PHE A 61 15.28 -7.77 -8.50
N LEU A 62 15.12 -8.61 -9.50
CA LEU A 62 13.93 -8.65 -10.33
C LEU A 62 13.00 -9.75 -9.81
N ILE A 63 11.92 -9.34 -9.13
CA ILE A 63 10.94 -10.25 -8.57
C ILE A 63 9.76 -10.34 -9.54
N LYS A 64 9.49 -11.54 -10.03
CA LYS A 64 8.42 -11.83 -10.95
C LYS A 64 7.34 -12.65 -10.24
N ASP A 65 6.10 -12.18 -10.28
CA ASP A 65 4.96 -12.82 -9.63
C ASP A 65 3.69 -12.67 -10.47
N SER A 66 2.65 -13.39 -10.09
CA SER A 66 1.31 -13.24 -10.66
C SER A 66 0.59 -12.00 -10.08
N LEU A 67 -0.19 -11.31 -10.91
CA LEU A 67 -1.03 -10.21 -10.43
C LEU A 67 -2.09 -10.74 -9.45
N PRO A 68 -2.27 -10.09 -8.30
CA PRO A 68 -3.33 -10.44 -7.37
C PRO A 68 -4.70 -10.22 -8.03
N LYS A 69 -5.63 -11.11 -7.75
CA LYS A 69 -7.01 -10.98 -8.20
C LYS A 69 -7.82 -10.25 -7.14
N TYR A 70 -8.58 -9.25 -7.57
CA TYR A 70 -9.52 -8.49 -6.74
C TYR A 70 -10.94 -8.78 -7.17
N ASP A 71 -11.79 -9.17 -6.21
CA ASP A 71 -13.22 -9.34 -6.45
C ASP A 71 -13.93 -8.00 -6.10
N TRP A 72 -13.90 -7.08 -7.08
CA TRP A 72 -14.46 -5.74 -6.93
C TRP A 72 -15.98 -5.76 -6.87
N LYS A 73 -16.54 -5.12 -5.86
CA LYS A 73 -17.97 -4.79 -5.76
C LYS A 73 -18.12 -3.32 -6.10
N MET A 74 -18.84 -3.02 -7.18
CA MET A 74 -19.12 -1.64 -7.58
C MET A 74 -20.23 -1.08 -6.69
N GLU A 75 -20.00 0.13 -6.20
CA GLU A 75 -20.96 0.87 -5.38
C GLU A 75 -21.54 2.04 -6.19
N GLY A 76 -22.74 2.50 -5.83
CA GLY A 76 -23.41 3.59 -6.52
C GLY A 76 -22.90 4.99 -6.15
N GLU A 77 -21.90 5.08 -5.29
CA GLU A 77 -21.32 6.34 -4.88
C GLU A 77 -20.39 6.90 -5.95
N SER A 78 -20.45 8.22 -6.17
CA SER A 78 -19.58 8.94 -7.08
C SER A 78 -18.97 10.17 -6.41
N LYS A 79 -17.77 10.54 -6.83
CA LYS A 79 -17.10 11.79 -6.44
C LYS A 79 -16.26 12.33 -7.59
N GLN A 80 -15.93 13.61 -7.52
CA GLN A 80 -14.97 14.21 -8.45
C GLN A 80 -13.56 14.15 -7.89
N ILE A 81 -12.61 13.71 -8.75
CA ILE A 81 -11.17 13.77 -8.51
C ILE A 81 -10.56 14.55 -9.68
N GLY A 82 -10.08 15.75 -9.40
CA GLY A 82 -9.71 16.69 -10.45
C GLY A 82 -10.90 17.03 -11.34
N ASN A 83 -10.77 16.79 -12.64
CA ASN A 83 -11.82 17.04 -13.63
C ASN A 83 -12.64 15.78 -13.98
N TYR A 84 -12.41 14.67 -13.29
CA TYR A 84 -13.00 13.37 -13.62
C TYR A 84 -14.06 12.95 -12.62
N THR A 85 -15.15 12.36 -13.12
CA THR A 85 -16.16 11.73 -12.28
C THR A 85 -15.75 10.29 -12.00
N CYS A 86 -15.50 9.99 -10.72
CA CYS A 86 -15.06 8.67 -10.26
C CYS A 86 -16.17 7.95 -9.52
N PHE A 87 -16.19 6.63 -9.64
CA PHE A 87 -17.12 5.74 -8.96
C PHE A 87 -16.40 4.87 -7.96
N LYS A 88 -17.08 4.54 -6.88
CA LYS A 88 -16.55 3.74 -5.79
C LYS A 88 -16.68 2.26 -6.08
N ALA A 89 -15.63 1.53 -5.77
CA ALA A 89 -15.63 0.07 -5.71
C ALA A 89 -14.90 -0.40 -4.46
N THR A 90 -15.35 -1.51 -3.88
CA THR A 90 -14.74 -2.14 -2.71
C THR A 90 -14.34 -3.57 -3.02
N ALA A 91 -13.25 -4.02 -2.43
CA ALA A 91 -12.80 -5.40 -2.47
C ALA A 91 -12.33 -5.86 -1.10
N VAL A 92 -12.59 -7.11 -0.75
CA VAL A 92 -12.10 -7.72 0.47
C VAL A 92 -10.94 -8.64 0.12
N VAL A 93 -9.80 -8.40 0.77
CA VAL A 93 -8.58 -9.18 0.55
C VAL A 93 -8.15 -9.83 1.86
N LYS A 94 -7.81 -11.11 1.80
CA LYS A 94 -7.23 -11.82 2.95
C LYS A 94 -5.84 -11.27 3.23
N VAL A 95 -5.59 -10.92 4.48
CA VAL A 95 -4.29 -10.43 4.93
C VAL A 95 -3.34 -11.61 5.05
N ASN A 96 -2.24 -11.59 4.28
CA ASN A 96 -1.17 -12.56 4.46
C ASN A 96 -0.42 -12.24 5.75
N GLU A 97 -0.33 -13.21 6.66
CA GLU A 97 0.38 -13.08 7.94
C GLU A 97 1.88 -12.78 7.76
N SER A 98 2.44 -13.15 6.62
CA SER A 98 3.84 -12.92 6.26
C SER A 98 4.15 -11.51 5.74
N ASP A 99 3.14 -10.64 5.61
CA ASP A 99 3.38 -9.28 5.12
C ASP A 99 4.00 -8.41 6.23
N PHE A 100 5.30 -8.17 6.12
CA PHE A 100 6.08 -7.32 7.04
C PHE A 100 5.51 -5.90 7.21
N ARG A 101 4.71 -5.41 6.27
CA ARG A 101 4.01 -4.14 6.39
C ARG A 101 3.01 -4.14 7.55
N ASN A 102 2.44 -5.28 7.88
CA ASN A 102 1.51 -5.44 9.00
C ASN A 102 2.20 -5.34 10.36
N PHE A 103 3.50 -5.65 10.43
CA PHE A 103 4.25 -5.63 11.69
C PHE A 103 4.58 -4.21 12.18
N ARG A 104 4.70 -3.23 11.28
CA ARG A 104 5.21 -1.89 11.59
C ARG A 104 4.20 -0.94 12.23
N PHE A 105 2.92 -1.09 11.90
CA PHE A 105 1.88 -0.18 12.39
C PHE A 105 1.36 -0.51 13.80
N ARG A 106 1.66 -1.68 14.28
CA ARG A 106 1.25 -2.21 15.58
C ARG A 106 1.77 -1.41 16.80
N ASN A 107 2.90 -0.72 16.65
CA ASN A 107 3.50 0.06 17.74
C ASN A 107 2.99 1.50 17.83
N ARG A 108 2.22 1.98 16.83
CA ARG A 108 1.77 3.37 16.81
C ARG A 108 0.46 3.58 17.58
N ASP A 109 -0.44 2.63 17.47
CA ASP A 109 -1.77 2.73 18.12
C ASP A 109 -1.70 2.51 19.65
N LYS A 110 -0.65 1.84 20.16
CA LYS A 110 -0.44 1.69 21.61
C LYS A 110 0.02 2.96 22.33
N LYS A 111 0.62 3.91 21.61
CA LYS A 111 1.10 5.16 22.26
C LYS A 111 0.00 6.18 22.54
N GLU A 112 -1.12 6.11 21.85
CA GLU A 112 -2.24 7.05 22.07
C GLU A 112 -3.22 6.60 23.14
N THR A 113 -3.24 5.30 23.47
CA THR A 113 -4.17 4.75 24.49
C THR A 113 -3.59 4.72 25.90
N GLU A 114 -2.25 4.80 26.06
CA GLU A 114 -1.61 4.78 27.38
C GLU A 114 -1.50 6.15 28.05
N ALA A 115 -1.75 7.25 27.34
CA ALA A 115 -1.69 8.60 27.91
C ALA A 115 -2.90 9.00 28.79
N LYS A 116 -3.83 8.10 29.07
CA LYS A 116 -5.06 8.41 29.86
C LYS A 116 -5.34 7.49 31.03
N LYS A 117 -4.37 6.77 31.59
CA LYS A 117 -4.57 6.07 32.87
C LYS A 117 -3.28 6.02 33.68
N GLU A 118 -2.92 7.13 34.32
CA GLU A 118 -2.17 7.09 35.56
C GLU A 118 -3.16 7.22 36.72
N THR A 119 -3.28 6.20 37.51
CA THR A 119 -3.14 6.24 38.96
C THR A 119 -3.38 4.86 39.59
N VAL A 120 -2.47 4.51 40.50
CA VAL A 120 -2.57 3.68 41.71
C VAL A 120 -2.19 2.19 41.60
N LYS A 121 -0.97 1.95 42.12
CA LYS A 121 -0.48 0.94 43.10
C LYS A 121 -0.60 -0.56 42.86
N ASP A 122 0.52 -1.15 42.86
CA ASP A 122 1.21 -1.98 43.87
C ASP A 122 1.29 -3.51 43.62
N THR A 123 2.52 -3.98 43.81
CA THR A 123 2.99 -5.32 44.20
C THR A 123 2.84 -6.54 43.31
N THR A 124 4.04 -6.97 42.85
CA THR A 124 4.54 -8.38 42.79
C THR A 124 3.63 -9.45 42.17
N LYS A 125 3.95 -9.80 40.93
CA LYS A 125 4.09 -11.20 40.52
C LYS A 125 4.76 -11.26 39.14
N THR A 126 5.95 -11.85 39.08
CA THR A 126 6.66 -12.28 37.87
C THR A 126 5.73 -13.17 37.04
N LYS A 127 5.05 -12.58 36.06
CA LYS A 127 4.42 -13.34 34.99
C LYS A 127 5.37 -13.36 33.81
N LYS A 128 5.85 -14.54 33.47
CA LYS A 128 6.48 -14.84 32.19
C LYS A 128 5.52 -14.34 31.11
N THR A 129 5.88 -13.25 30.46
CA THR A 129 5.16 -12.73 29.30
C THR A 129 5.47 -13.64 28.12
N ASN A 130 4.62 -14.63 27.90
CA ASN A 130 4.52 -15.30 26.61
C ASN A 130 4.01 -14.25 25.63
N PHE A 131 4.92 -13.74 24.82
CA PHE A 131 4.70 -12.67 23.83
C PHE A 131 3.84 -13.08 22.64
N THR A 132 3.18 -14.21 22.71
CA THR A 132 2.47 -14.85 21.57
C THR A 132 0.96 -15.06 21.78
N GLU A 133 0.41 -14.73 22.94
CA GLU A 133 -1.01 -14.97 23.21
C GLU A 133 -1.77 -13.64 23.28
N ASP A 134 -2.69 -13.42 22.37
CA ASP A 134 -3.69 -12.35 22.20
C ASP A 134 -3.47 -11.36 21.03
N TRP A 135 -3.12 -11.89 19.85
CA TRP A 135 -3.02 -11.03 18.69
C TRP A 135 -3.89 -11.57 17.56
N GLU A 136 -5.18 -11.31 17.65
CA GLU A 136 -6.06 -11.47 16.49
C GLU A 136 -5.73 -10.39 15.46
N MET A 137 -4.96 -10.76 14.43
CA MET A 137 -4.82 -9.93 13.26
C MET A 137 -6.16 -9.92 12.50
N PRO A 138 -6.60 -8.78 11.98
CA PRO A 138 -7.73 -8.78 11.07
C PRO A 138 -7.41 -9.72 9.91
N LYS A 139 -8.20 -10.76 9.76
CA LYS A 139 -8.01 -11.79 8.73
C LYS A 139 -8.30 -11.26 7.33
N GLU A 140 -9.03 -10.17 7.25
CA GLU A 140 -9.48 -9.55 6.01
C GLU A 140 -9.27 -8.03 6.07
N ASN A 141 -8.88 -7.46 4.95
CA ASN A 141 -8.76 -6.03 4.77
C ASN A 141 -9.69 -5.56 3.65
N THR A 142 -10.43 -4.49 3.89
CA THR A 142 -11.31 -3.90 2.88
C THR A 142 -10.55 -2.80 2.15
N ILE A 143 -10.43 -2.95 0.84
CA ILE A 143 -9.83 -1.96 -0.04
C ILE A 143 -10.96 -1.16 -0.68
N THR A 144 -10.87 0.16 -0.62
CA THR A 144 -11.76 1.07 -1.33
C THR A 144 -11.01 1.71 -2.48
N ALA A 145 -11.55 1.62 -3.69
CA ALA A 145 -10.98 2.25 -4.88
C ALA A 145 -12.00 3.20 -5.52
N TRP A 146 -11.49 4.29 -6.09
CA TRP A 146 -12.25 5.22 -6.91
C TRP A 146 -11.69 5.19 -8.32
N TYR A 147 -12.50 4.75 -9.27
CA TYR A 147 -12.10 4.57 -10.66
C TYR A 147 -12.90 5.50 -11.58
N CYS A 148 -12.27 5.90 -12.67
CA CYS A 148 -12.84 6.78 -13.67
C CYS A 148 -13.11 6.03 -14.96
N PRO A 149 -14.39 5.81 -15.35
CA PRO A 149 -14.74 5.16 -16.63
C PRO A 149 -14.41 6.03 -17.85
N GLU A 150 -14.25 7.34 -17.69
CA GLU A 150 -13.85 8.25 -18.77
C GLU A 150 -12.46 7.90 -19.33
N ILE A 151 -11.63 7.23 -18.51
CA ILE A 151 -10.33 6.69 -18.92
C ILE A 151 -10.47 5.16 -18.94
N PRO A 152 -10.87 4.55 -20.08
CA PRO A 152 -11.28 3.15 -20.14
C PRO A 152 -10.08 2.18 -20.17
N VAL A 153 -9.29 2.18 -19.12
CA VAL A 153 -8.18 1.26 -18.89
C VAL A 153 -8.32 0.64 -17.50
N ASN A 154 -8.07 -0.65 -17.40
CA ASN A 154 -8.17 -1.38 -16.14
C ASN A 154 -6.86 -1.35 -15.33
N GLN A 155 -6.23 -0.17 -15.27
CA GLN A 155 -4.98 0.09 -14.58
C GLN A 155 -5.21 0.87 -13.28
N GLY A 156 -4.20 0.87 -12.40
CA GLY A 156 -4.19 1.63 -11.17
C GLY A 156 -2.79 1.68 -10.55
N PRO A 157 -2.62 2.39 -9.44
CA PRO A 157 -1.34 2.47 -8.73
C PRO A 157 -0.94 1.09 -8.18
N GLU A 158 0.35 0.89 -7.98
CA GLU A 158 0.90 -0.37 -7.47
C GLU A 158 0.35 -1.61 -8.18
N ASN A 159 -0.12 -2.60 -7.42
CA ASN A 159 -0.69 -3.85 -7.91
C ASN A 159 -2.22 -3.79 -8.13
N TYR A 160 -2.86 -2.64 -7.87
CA TYR A 160 -4.32 -2.50 -8.06
C TYR A 160 -4.69 -2.41 -9.53
N TRP A 161 -5.74 -3.14 -9.92
CA TRP A 161 -6.21 -3.23 -11.30
C TRP A 161 -7.59 -3.91 -11.38
N GLY A 162 -8.16 -3.98 -12.59
CA GLY A 162 -9.34 -4.81 -12.87
C GLY A 162 -10.68 -4.09 -12.80
N LEU A 163 -10.71 -2.78 -12.55
CA LEU A 163 -11.91 -1.96 -12.65
C LEU A 163 -12.11 -1.46 -14.10
N PRO A 164 -13.34 -1.14 -14.52
CA PRO A 164 -13.66 -0.68 -15.89
C PRO A 164 -13.30 0.80 -16.08
N GLY A 165 -12.16 1.23 -15.61
CA GLY A 165 -11.63 2.58 -15.68
C GLY A 165 -10.37 2.72 -14.85
N LEU A 166 -9.59 3.79 -15.13
CA LEU A 166 -8.37 4.08 -14.39
C LEU A 166 -8.69 4.33 -12.91
N ILE A 167 -7.96 3.67 -12.02
CA ILE A 167 -8.08 3.87 -10.59
C ILE A 167 -7.28 5.12 -10.21
N LEU A 168 -7.99 6.16 -9.76
CA LEU A 168 -7.41 7.45 -9.36
C LEU A 168 -7.17 7.56 -7.87
N GLU A 169 -7.88 6.78 -7.05
CA GLU A 169 -7.64 6.73 -5.62
C GLU A 169 -7.83 5.31 -5.10
N VAL A 170 -6.96 4.92 -4.18
CA VAL A 170 -7.06 3.66 -3.44
C VAL A 170 -6.81 3.93 -1.96
N ASN A 171 -7.66 3.34 -1.14
CA ASN A 171 -7.49 3.28 0.31
C ASN A 171 -7.55 1.82 0.75
N ASP A 172 -6.46 1.31 1.28
CA ASP A 172 -6.35 -0.06 1.78
C ASP A 172 -6.52 -0.16 3.31
N GLY A 173 -7.03 0.90 3.93
CA GLY A 173 -7.17 1.00 5.39
C GLY A 173 -5.89 1.43 6.11
N LYS A 174 -4.74 1.38 5.45
CA LYS A 174 -3.42 1.78 6.00
C LYS A 174 -2.81 2.94 5.22
N THR A 175 -2.97 2.92 3.92
CA THR A 175 -2.39 3.90 3.00
C THR A 175 -3.47 4.41 2.07
N VAL A 176 -3.43 5.71 1.81
CA VAL A 176 -4.25 6.35 0.78
C VAL A 176 -3.33 6.82 -0.34
N MET A 177 -3.59 6.34 -1.55
CA MET A 177 -2.94 6.79 -2.77
C MET A 177 -3.94 7.58 -3.58
N LEU A 178 -3.62 8.83 -3.89
CA LEU A 178 -4.48 9.74 -4.64
C LEU A 178 -3.72 10.29 -5.84
N CYS A 179 -4.35 10.24 -7.01
CA CYS A 179 -3.87 10.91 -8.21
C CYS A 179 -4.04 12.43 -8.06
N THR A 180 -2.95 13.17 -8.27
CA THR A 180 -2.92 14.64 -8.13
C THR A 180 -2.71 15.38 -9.44
N LYS A 181 -2.34 14.69 -10.53
CA LYS A 181 -2.10 15.27 -11.87
C LYS A 181 -2.59 14.32 -12.94
#